data_e2da459ab80bbd1e593e4dab61d84ebf
#
_entry.id   e2da459ab80bbd1e593e4dab61d84ebf
#
_cell.length_a   1.000
_cell.length_b   1.000
_cell.length_c   1.000
_cell.angle_alpha   90.00
_cell.angle_beta   90.00
_cell.angle_gamma   90.00
#
_symmetry.space_group_name_H-M   'P 1'
#
loop_
_entity.id
_entity.type
_entity.pdbx_description
1 polymer ?
#
loop_
_entity_poly.entity_id
_entity_poly.type
_entity_poly.pdbx_seq_one_letter_code
_entity_poly.pdbx_strand_id
1 'polypeptide(L)'
;MLFSEVTAEKTYIVTGYAPGTVGINQVAYTRSLIVRPHRLETDWPVSAVDELVLDHLQSVLESPPEVLLIGTGAAQRFPERSLWRQLQERGLGVEVMDTAAACRTYNLIMAEGRDVAAALIIEG
;
A
#
# COMPACT_ATOMS: atom_id res chain seq x y z
N MET A 1 24.63 12.34 -20.63
CA MET A 1 24.53 12.54 -19.82
C MET A 1 24.15 12.46 -18.81
N LEU A 2 24.26 12.19 -18.44
CA LEU A 2 24.03 12.07 -17.32
C LEU A 2 23.29 12.74 -16.53
N PHE A 3 22.85 13.38 -16.53
CA PHE A 3 22.08 14.06 -15.71
C PHE A 3 20.85 13.47 -15.43
N SER A 4 20.36 12.73 -16.17
CA SER A 4 19.07 12.19 -15.94
C SER A 4 19.05 11.21 -14.80
N GLU A 5 20.07 10.41 -14.64
CA GLU A 5 20.04 9.51 -13.53
C GLU A 5 20.22 10.23 -12.21
N VAL A 6 20.83 11.37 -12.24
CA VAL A 6 20.97 12.15 -11.02
C VAL A 6 19.64 12.66 -10.53
N THR A 7 18.73 12.97 -11.44
CA THR A 7 17.45 13.54 -11.09
C THR A 7 16.33 12.53 -11.06
N ALA A 8 16.60 11.28 -11.47
CA ALA A 8 15.56 10.27 -11.52
C ALA A 8 15.10 9.91 -10.12
N GLU A 9 13.81 9.97 -9.89
CA GLU A 9 13.26 9.53 -8.64
C GLU A 9 13.22 8.02 -8.59
N LYS A 10 13.44 7.48 -7.40
CA LYS A 10 13.30 6.06 -7.18
C LYS A 10 11.84 5.67 -7.33
N THR A 11 11.58 4.62 -8.07
CA THR A 11 10.24 4.08 -8.24
C THR A 11 10.14 2.77 -7.48
N TYR A 12 9.10 2.62 -6.66
CA TYR A 12 8.92 1.42 -5.85
C TYR A 12 7.96 0.47 -6.54
N ILE A 13 8.45 -0.74 -6.78
CA ILE A 13 7.71 -1.80 -7.46
C ILE A 13 7.67 -3.00 -6.53
N VAL A 14 6.52 -3.68 -6.47
CA VAL A 14 6.46 -4.94 -5.75
C VAL A 14 7.11 -6.01 -6.63
N THR A 15 8.18 -6.62 -6.11
CA THR A 15 8.94 -7.60 -6.87
C THR A 15 8.67 -9.03 -6.44
N GLY A 16 7.88 -9.23 -5.38
CA GLY A 16 7.52 -10.58 -4.98
C GLY A 16 6.61 -10.60 -3.78
N TYR A 17 5.93 -11.72 -3.60
CA TYR A 17 5.08 -11.95 -2.44
C TYR A 17 5.16 -13.42 -2.05
N ALA A 18 5.26 -13.65 -0.75
CA ALA A 18 5.08 -14.96 -0.15
C ALA A 18 4.39 -14.73 1.19
N PRO A 19 3.76 -15.75 1.78
CA PRO A 19 3.12 -15.55 3.08
C PRO A 19 4.13 -14.96 4.08
N GLY A 20 3.76 -13.84 4.68
CA GLY A 20 4.59 -13.16 5.66
C GLY A 20 5.71 -12.29 5.08
N THR A 21 5.79 -12.15 3.76
CA THR A 21 6.88 -11.39 3.14
C THR A 21 6.41 -10.68 1.88
N VAL A 22 6.80 -9.41 1.75
CA VAL A 22 6.57 -8.66 0.52
C VAL A 22 7.91 -8.12 0.05
N GLY A 23 8.22 -8.31 -1.22
CA GLY A 23 9.43 -7.76 -1.82
C GLY A 23 9.14 -6.43 -2.49
N ILE A 24 9.93 -5.42 -2.17
CA ILE A 24 9.86 -4.12 -2.82
C ILE A 24 11.26 -3.84 -3.38
N ASN A 25 11.36 -3.66 -4.68
CA ASN A 25 12.64 -3.42 -5.32
C ASN A 25 13.68 -4.46 -4.91
N GLN A 26 13.23 -5.72 -4.79
CA GLN A 26 14.09 -6.87 -4.47
C GLN A 26 14.59 -6.89 -3.02
N VAL A 27 14.01 -6.07 -2.15
CA VAL A 27 14.27 -6.12 -0.72
C VAL A 27 13.06 -6.74 -0.04
N ALA A 28 13.27 -7.75 0.79
CA ALA A 28 12.19 -8.47 1.47
C ALA A 28 11.80 -7.75 2.76
N TYR A 29 10.51 -7.53 2.93
CA TYR A 29 9.97 -6.91 4.14
C TYR A 29 9.04 -7.89 4.82
N THR A 30 9.17 -8.02 6.13
CA THR A 30 8.35 -8.93 6.91
C THR A 30 7.39 -8.19 7.83
N ARG A 31 7.39 -6.88 7.79
CA ARG A 31 6.45 -6.05 8.54
C ARG A 31 5.64 -5.23 7.57
N SER A 32 4.41 -4.92 7.98
CA SER A 32 3.49 -4.15 7.16
C SER A 32 4.10 -2.84 6.69
N LEU A 33 3.66 -2.38 5.53
CA LEU A 33 4.24 -1.19 4.92
C LEU A 33 3.19 -0.51 4.04
N ILE A 34 3.46 0.75 3.70
CA ILE A 34 2.67 1.47 2.72
C ILE A 34 3.62 1.82 1.58
N VAL A 35 3.25 1.43 0.36
CA VAL A 35 4.08 1.69 -0.82
C VAL A 35 3.31 2.56 -1.80
N ARG A 36 4.03 3.54 -2.35
CA ARG A 36 3.55 4.40 -3.42
C ARG A 36 4.67 4.46 -4.47
N PRO A 37 4.37 4.92 -5.70
CA PRO A 37 5.42 4.94 -6.73
C PRO A 37 6.71 5.62 -6.30
N HIS A 38 6.63 6.68 -5.48
CA HIS A 38 7.82 7.43 -5.11
C HIS A 38 7.99 7.55 -3.59
N ARG A 39 7.31 6.72 -2.83
CA ARG A 39 7.41 6.79 -1.38
C ARG A 39 7.18 5.41 -0.77
N LEU A 40 8.02 5.04 0.18
CA LEU A 40 7.88 3.78 0.91
C LEU A 40 7.91 4.08 2.40
N GLU A 41 6.88 3.63 3.10
CA GLU A 41 6.78 3.78 4.54
C GLU A 41 6.84 2.38 5.15
N THR A 42 7.96 2.08 5.81
CA THR A 42 8.19 0.77 6.39
C THR A 42 7.77 0.74 7.86
N ASP A 43 7.70 -0.46 8.42
CA ASP A 43 7.34 -0.64 9.83
C ASP A 43 6.01 0.03 10.18
N TRP A 44 5.06 -0.08 9.28
CA TRP A 44 3.72 0.44 9.49
C TRP A 44 3.06 -0.41 10.58
N PRO A 45 2.60 0.21 11.70
CA PRO A 45 2.26 -0.55 12.90
C PRO A 45 0.86 -1.16 12.87
N VAL A 46 0.56 -1.89 11.81
CA VAL A 46 -0.72 -2.59 11.65
C VAL A 46 -0.38 -4.02 11.27
N SER A 47 -0.71 -4.97 12.13
CA SER A 47 -0.41 -6.37 11.84
C SER A 47 -1.66 -7.19 11.49
N ALA A 48 -2.84 -6.59 11.62
CA ALA A 48 -4.10 -7.24 11.24
C ALA A 48 -5.11 -6.16 10.87
N VAL A 49 -6.01 -6.48 9.96
CA VAL A 49 -6.95 -5.47 9.44
C VAL A 49 -7.89 -4.95 10.53
N ASP A 50 -8.20 -5.76 11.54
CA ASP A 50 -9.08 -5.32 12.60
C ASP A 50 -8.42 -4.30 13.54
N GLU A 51 -7.11 -4.11 13.45
CA GLU A 51 -6.41 -3.06 14.19
C GLU A 51 -6.42 -1.73 13.45
N LEU A 52 -6.77 -1.73 12.19
CA LEU A 52 -6.62 -0.55 11.32
C LEU A 52 -7.62 0.53 11.70
N VAL A 53 -7.10 1.72 11.97
CA VAL A 53 -7.92 2.91 12.22
C VAL A 53 -7.42 4.04 11.32
N LEU A 54 -8.21 5.12 11.27
CA LEU A 54 -7.92 6.22 10.35
C LEU A 54 -6.54 6.83 10.58
N ASP A 55 -6.10 6.93 11.83
CA ASP A 55 -4.80 7.51 12.15
C ASP A 55 -3.65 6.74 11.48
N HIS A 56 -3.81 5.45 11.27
CA HIS A 56 -2.79 4.65 10.59
C HIS A 56 -2.59 5.05 9.13
N LEU A 57 -3.56 5.75 8.55
CA LEU A 57 -3.51 6.15 7.15
C LEU A 57 -3.21 7.63 6.96
N GLN A 58 -2.70 8.29 8.01
CA GLN A 58 -2.51 9.74 7.98
C GLN A 58 -1.61 10.18 6.83
N SER A 59 -0.52 9.47 6.59
CA SER A 59 0.40 9.86 5.51
C SER A 59 -0.28 9.78 4.14
N VAL A 60 -1.21 8.84 3.98
CA VAL A 60 -1.98 8.71 2.74
C VAL A 60 -2.98 9.86 2.63
N LEU A 61 -3.63 10.19 3.74
CA LEU A 61 -4.67 11.22 3.73
C LEU A 61 -4.10 12.62 3.55
N GLU A 62 -2.84 12.84 3.94
CA GLU A 62 -2.18 14.13 3.75
C GLU A 62 -1.89 14.41 2.28
N SER A 63 -1.72 13.36 1.49
CA SER A 63 -1.49 13.48 0.07
C SER A 63 -2.30 12.38 -0.61
N PRO A 64 -3.62 12.56 -0.74
CA PRO A 64 -4.49 11.47 -1.16
C PRO A 64 -4.16 10.97 -2.55
N PRO A 65 -4.04 9.65 -2.72
CA PRO A 65 -3.86 9.08 -4.04
C PRO A 65 -5.19 9.00 -4.78
N GLU A 66 -5.13 8.67 -6.05
CA GLU A 66 -6.31 8.38 -6.82
C GLU A 66 -6.99 7.11 -6.31
N VAL A 67 -6.18 6.11 -5.94
CA VAL A 67 -6.67 4.83 -5.44
C VAL A 67 -5.84 4.43 -4.23
N LEU A 68 -6.53 4.02 -3.16
CA LEU A 68 -5.89 3.39 -2.01
C LEU A 68 -6.27 1.91 -2.01
N LEU A 69 -5.27 1.06 -2.05
CA LEU A 69 -5.46 -0.38 -1.92
C LEU A 69 -5.14 -0.77 -0.48
N ILE A 70 -6.00 -1.56 0.12
CA ILE A 70 -5.73 -2.11 1.45
C ILE A 70 -5.57 -3.62 1.29
N GLY A 71 -4.35 -4.11 1.53
CA GLY A 71 -4.06 -5.53 1.53
C GLY A 71 -4.22 -6.07 2.93
N THR A 72 -5.11 -7.04 3.11
CA THR A 72 -5.57 -7.44 4.43
C THR A 72 -4.91 -8.69 4.98
N GLY A 73 -3.76 -9.07 4.44
CA GLY A 73 -3.07 -10.25 4.89
C GLY A 73 -3.37 -11.45 4.01
N ALA A 74 -3.33 -12.64 4.59
CA ALA A 74 -3.50 -13.87 3.83
C ALA A 74 -4.90 -14.05 3.26
N ALA A 75 -5.91 -13.45 3.89
CA ALA A 75 -7.29 -13.55 3.46
C ALA A 75 -7.91 -12.18 3.33
N GLN A 76 -8.87 -12.06 2.44
CA GLN A 76 -9.62 -10.81 2.30
C GLN A 76 -10.54 -10.64 3.51
N ARG A 77 -10.39 -9.50 4.18
CA ARG A 77 -11.24 -9.14 5.30
C ARG A 77 -11.51 -7.65 5.20
N PHE A 78 -12.76 -7.24 5.47
CA PHE A 78 -13.07 -5.82 5.43
C PHE A 78 -12.66 -5.15 6.73
N PRO A 79 -12.20 -3.89 6.67
CA PRO A 79 -11.92 -3.12 7.86
C PRO A 79 -13.21 -2.79 8.60
N GLU A 80 -13.07 -2.25 9.80
CA GLU A 80 -14.23 -1.88 10.58
C GLU A 80 -15.10 -0.91 9.80
N ARG A 81 -16.41 -1.03 9.97
CA ARG A 81 -17.38 -0.25 9.20
C ARG A 81 -17.20 1.25 9.37
N SER A 82 -16.85 1.70 10.56
CA SER A 82 -16.64 3.14 10.78
C SER A 82 -15.47 3.67 9.99
N LEU A 83 -14.38 2.90 9.89
CA LEU A 83 -13.23 3.29 9.08
C LEU A 83 -13.64 3.37 7.62
N TRP A 84 -14.33 2.35 7.12
CA TRP A 84 -14.79 2.33 5.74
C TRP A 84 -15.61 3.58 5.41
N ARG A 85 -16.54 3.93 6.33
CA ARG A 85 -17.37 5.09 6.12
C ARG A 85 -16.56 6.37 6.09
N GLN A 86 -15.57 6.51 6.99
CA GLN A 86 -14.73 7.70 7.03
C GLN A 86 -13.95 7.87 5.72
N LEU A 87 -13.46 6.78 5.16
CA LEU A 87 -12.74 6.84 3.89
C LEU A 87 -13.67 7.21 2.75
N GLN A 88 -14.88 6.65 2.74
CA GLN A 88 -15.87 6.98 1.71
C GLN A 88 -16.27 8.46 1.77
N GLU A 89 -16.41 9.01 2.98
CA GLU A 89 -16.78 10.41 3.15
C GLU A 89 -15.71 11.36 2.61
N ARG A 90 -14.48 10.91 2.54
CA ARG A 90 -13.40 11.72 1.99
C ARG A 90 -13.31 11.64 0.47
N GLY A 91 -14.18 10.87 -0.15
CA GLY A 91 -14.19 10.72 -1.60
C GLY A 91 -13.01 9.93 -2.14
N LEU A 92 -12.32 9.18 -1.26
CA LEU A 92 -11.15 8.42 -1.66
C LEU A 92 -11.59 7.09 -2.27
N GLY A 93 -11.02 6.76 -3.43
CA GLY A 93 -11.26 5.45 -4.03
C GLY A 93 -10.48 4.39 -3.27
N VAL A 94 -11.20 3.50 -2.60
CA VAL A 94 -10.58 2.48 -1.75
C VAL A 94 -11.02 1.11 -2.23
N GLU A 95 -10.05 0.20 -2.37
CA GLU A 95 -10.31 -1.20 -2.68
C GLU A 95 -9.63 -2.08 -1.64
N VAL A 96 -10.34 -3.10 -1.20
CA VAL A 96 -9.89 -4.00 -0.15
C VAL A 96 -9.74 -5.39 -0.73
N MET A 97 -8.57 -5.99 -0.52
CA MET A 97 -8.27 -7.32 -1.06
C MET A 97 -7.20 -7.95 -0.19
N ASP A 98 -6.92 -9.25 -0.38
CA ASP A 98 -5.80 -9.84 0.34
C ASP A 98 -4.49 -9.21 -0.14
N THR A 99 -3.43 -9.39 0.64
CA THR A 99 -2.17 -8.69 0.37
C THR A 99 -1.56 -9.13 -0.96
N ALA A 100 -1.67 -10.41 -1.31
CA ALA A 100 -1.13 -10.87 -2.58
C ALA A 100 -1.81 -10.18 -3.77
N ALA A 101 -3.13 -10.06 -3.70
CA ALA A 101 -3.89 -9.36 -4.76
C ALA A 101 -3.55 -7.87 -4.78
N ALA A 102 -3.37 -7.27 -3.61
CA ALA A 102 -3.02 -5.85 -3.54
C ALA A 102 -1.65 -5.60 -4.17
N CYS A 103 -0.71 -6.50 -3.98
CA CYS A 103 0.61 -6.39 -4.60
C CYS A 103 0.50 -6.39 -6.12
N ARG A 104 -0.29 -7.29 -6.68
CA ARG A 104 -0.45 -7.37 -8.14
C ARG A 104 -1.18 -6.15 -8.67
N THR A 105 -2.24 -5.73 -7.98
CA THR A 105 -3.04 -4.59 -8.39
C THR A 105 -2.24 -3.30 -8.33
N TYR A 106 -1.43 -3.15 -7.29
CA TYR A 106 -0.56 -1.99 -7.16
C TYR A 106 0.34 -1.84 -8.38
N ASN A 107 1.01 -2.93 -8.76
CA ASN A 107 1.93 -2.87 -9.90
C ASN A 107 1.21 -2.51 -11.19
N LEU A 108 0.00 -3.04 -11.39
CA LEU A 108 -0.77 -2.75 -12.60
C LEU A 108 -1.16 -1.27 -12.67
N ILE A 109 -1.68 -0.73 -11.57
CA ILE A 109 -2.12 0.67 -11.54
C ILE A 109 -0.93 1.60 -11.66
N MET A 110 0.15 1.27 -10.96
CA MET A 110 1.37 2.08 -10.99
C MET A 110 1.95 2.13 -12.41
N ALA A 111 1.93 1.00 -13.11
CA ALA A 111 2.44 0.94 -14.47
C ALA A 111 1.60 1.75 -15.46
N GLU A 112 0.33 2.00 -15.12
CA GLU A 112 -0.53 2.87 -15.91
C GLU A 112 -0.25 4.35 -15.67
N GLY A 113 0.65 4.67 -14.77
CA GLY A 113 0.98 6.05 -14.44
C GLY A 113 -0.01 6.71 -13.50
N ARG A 114 -0.86 5.93 -12.82
CA ARG A 114 -1.86 6.48 -11.92
C ARG A 114 -1.28 6.60 -10.51
N ASP A 115 -1.82 7.54 -9.74
CA ASP A 115 -1.40 7.78 -8.37
C ASP A 115 -2.07 6.75 -7.47
N VAL A 116 -1.30 5.79 -6.99
CA VAL A 116 -1.80 4.67 -6.20
C VAL A 116 -1.00 4.55 -4.92
N ALA A 117 -1.66 4.19 -3.84
CA ALA A 117 -1.01 3.83 -2.58
C ALA A 117 -1.52 2.46 -2.18
N ALA A 118 -0.63 1.60 -1.71
CA ALA A 118 -1.01 0.28 -1.22
C ALA A 118 -0.57 0.15 0.23
N ALA A 119 -1.53 0.02 1.12
CA ALA A 119 -1.30 -0.25 2.52
C ALA A 119 -1.35 -1.76 2.69
N LEU A 120 -0.18 -2.37 2.81
CA LEU A 120 -0.02 -3.83 2.77
C LEU A 120 0.18 -4.36 4.17
N ILE A 121 -0.80 -5.09 4.67
CA ILE A 121 -0.70 -5.75 5.98
C ILE A 121 0.02 -7.06 5.78
N ILE A 122 1.08 -7.24 6.54
CA ILE A 122 1.85 -8.49 6.56
C ILE A 122 1.65 -9.08 7.94
N GLU A 123 0.91 -10.18 7.99
CA GLU A 123 0.62 -10.84 9.25
C GLU A 123 1.83 -11.64 9.67
N GLY A 124 2.27 -11.39 10.88
CA GLY A 124 3.47 -12.04 11.39
C GLY A 124 3.22 -13.34 12.11
#